data_fb5e909285cac5331d524024a693ae06
#
_entry.id   fb5e909285cac5331d524024a693ae06
#
_cell.length_a   1.000
_cell.length_b   1.000
_cell.length_c   1.000
_cell.angle_alpha   90.00
_cell.angle_beta   90.00
_cell.angle_gamma   90.00
#
_symmetry.space_group_name_H-M   'P 1'
#
loop_
_entity.id
_entity.type
_entity.pdbx_description
1 polymer ?
#
loop_
_entity_poly.entity_id
_entity_poly.type
_entity_poly.pdbx_seq_one_letter_code
_entity_poly.pdbx_strand_id
1 'polypeptide(L)'
;MIKTIVLSMCLAASLLSLNAHAQDVRQYSEGPVTEVNYIQVEYGHFEEYIDWLNSTWKPTMEAFMKAGLIIDYKVFRLTPKSPGQPNVILWITYKNMAGLDKGAEEEEVAKKVICSTECQNKARVGRNEYRKVLGTEYIRELILK
;
A
#
# COMPACT_ATOMS: atom_id res chain seq x y z
N MET A 1 34.44 45.88 -49.90
CA MET A 1 33.75 44.63 -49.62
C MET A 1 34.04 44.13 -48.19
N ILE A 2 33.81 44.91 -47.14
CA ILE A 2 34.07 44.50 -45.75
C ILE A 2 32.96 45.04 -44.80
N LYS A 3 31.74 45.27 -45.27
CA LYS A 3 30.66 45.81 -44.41
C LYS A 3 29.45 44.91 -44.24
N THR A 4 29.48 43.64 -44.76
CA THR A 4 28.31 42.76 -44.77
C THR A 4 28.43 41.51 -43.91
N ILE A 5 29.52 41.32 -43.15
CA ILE A 5 29.76 40.10 -42.34
C ILE A 5 29.46 40.26 -40.85
N VAL A 6 29.29 41.50 -40.38
CA VAL A 6 29.11 41.75 -38.92
C VAL A 6 27.64 41.63 -38.47
N LEU A 7 26.67 41.60 -39.38
CA LEU A 7 25.25 41.63 -39.02
C LEU A 7 24.61 40.22 -38.87
N SER A 8 25.34 39.14 -39.17
CA SER A 8 24.81 37.77 -39.13
C SER A 8 25.13 36.97 -37.85
N MET A 9 25.90 37.54 -36.92
CA MET A 9 26.39 36.84 -35.76
C MET A 9 25.66 37.18 -34.43
N CYS A 10 24.68 38.11 -34.45
CA CYS A 10 23.91 38.49 -33.29
C CYS A 10 22.52 37.80 -33.16
N LEU A 11 22.12 36.96 -34.12
CA LEU A 11 20.79 36.34 -34.14
C LEU A 11 20.76 34.89 -33.65
N ALA A 12 21.92 34.32 -33.30
CA ALA A 12 22.00 32.92 -32.81
C ALA A 12 22.05 32.75 -31.28
N ALA A 13 22.00 33.84 -30.52
CA ALA A 13 22.19 33.81 -29.06
C ALA A 13 20.88 33.87 -28.23
N SER A 14 19.70 33.88 -28.87
CA SER A 14 18.42 34.13 -28.19
C SER A 14 17.50 32.89 -28.05
N LEU A 15 17.99 31.67 -28.27
CA LEU A 15 17.20 30.43 -28.17
C LEU A 15 17.62 29.51 -26.99
N LEU A 16 18.38 30.02 -26.04
CA LEU A 16 18.47 29.35 -24.74
C LEU A 16 17.26 29.77 -23.88
N SER A 17 16.08 29.31 -24.27
CA SER A 17 14.92 29.28 -23.41
C SER A 17 15.28 28.43 -22.20
N LEU A 18 15.65 29.08 -21.12
CA LEU A 18 15.68 28.48 -19.80
C LEU A 18 14.28 27.91 -19.52
N ASN A 19 14.11 26.60 -19.74
CA ASN A 19 13.05 25.86 -19.12
C ASN A 19 13.30 25.91 -17.61
N ALA A 20 13.00 27.05 -16.99
CA ALA A 20 12.79 27.13 -15.56
C ALA A 20 11.54 26.29 -15.29
N HIS A 21 11.71 24.99 -15.08
CA HIS A 21 10.72 24.20 -14.38
C HIS A 21 10.60 24.86 -13.00
N ALA A 22 9.56 25.67 -12.84
CA ALA A 22 9.12 26.08 -11.52
C ALA A 22 8.81 24.78 -10.80
N GLN A 23 9.75 24.33 -9.99
CA GLN A 23 9.59 23.19 -9.12
C GLN A 23 8.52 23.61 -8.13
N ASP A 24 7.31 23.13 -8.35
CA ASP A 24 6.18 23.38 -7.47
C ASP A 24 6.59 22.92 -6.07
N VAL A 25 6.92 23.88 -5.21
CA VAL A 25 7.44 23.61 -3.87
C VAL A 25 6.27 23.11 -3.03
N ARG A 26 5.95 21.83 -3.16
CA ARG A 26 4.92 21.17 -2.34
C ARG A 26 5.24 21.37 -0.86
N GLN A 27 4.22 21.74 -0.10
CA GLN A 27 4.33 21.91 1.35
C GLN A 27 4.30 20.60 2.13
N TYR A 28 4.45 19.47 1.43
CA TYR A 28 4.52 18.12 1.99
C TYR A 28 5.43 17.22 1.15
N SER A 29 5.86 16.14 1.75
CA SER A 29 6.42 14.98 1.07
C SER A 29 5.51 13.78 1.25
N GLU A 30 5.55 12.89 0.26
CA GLU A 30 4.77 11.66 0.29
C GLU A 30 5.47 10.62 1.17
N GLY A 31 4.76 10.15 2.19
CA GLY A 31 5.21 9.12 3.13
C GLY A 31 4.82 7.70 2.71
N PRO A 32 4.83 6.76 3.66
CA PRO A 32 4.37 5.40 3.48
C PRO A 32 2.93 5.30 2.98
N VAL A 33 2.61 4.15 2.39
CA VAL A 33 1.26 3.81 1.95
C VAL A 33 0.73 2.69 2.81
N THR A 34 -0.50 2.81 3.25
CA THR A 34 -1.15 1.79 4.06
C THR A 34 -2.38 1.23 3.36
N GLU A 35 -2.42 -0.09 3.28
CA GLU A 35 -3.61 -0.84 2.93
C GLU A 35 -4.46 -1.04 4.18
N VAL A 36 -5.72 -0.62 4.12
CA VAL A 36 -6.69 -0.72 5.20
C VAL A 36 -7.82 -1.63 4.77
N ASN A 37 -7.90 -2.82 5.36
CA ASN A 37 -8.95 -3.79 5.09
C ASN A 37 -10.02 -3.73 6.17
N TYR A 38 -11.25 -3.44 5.79
CA TYR A 38 -12.43 -3.39 6.66
C TYR A 38 -13.10 -4.75 6.71
N ILE A 39 -13.10 -5.36 7.89
CA ILE A 39 -13.59 -6.71 8.10
C ILE A 39 -14.82 -6.66 9.03
N GLN A 40 -15.88 -7.34 8.62
CA GLN A 40 -17.00 -7.70 9.47
C GLN A 40 -16.88 -9.17 9.86
N VAL A 41 -16.69 -9.44 11.14
CA VAL A 41 -16.75 -10.78 11.71
C VAL A 41 -18.13 -10.99 12.30
N GLU A 42 -18.77 -12.11 11.98
CA GLU A 42 -20.10 -12.44 12.42
C GLU A 42 -20.14 -12.67 13.94
N TYR A 43 -21.32 -12.45 14.53
CA TYR A 43 -21.51 -12.62 15.97
C TYR A 43 -21.20 -14.06 16.41
N GLY A 44 -20.42 -14.20 17.49
CA GLY A 44 -19.99 -15.50 18.03
C GLY A 44 -18.68 -16.03 17.44
N HIS A 45 -18.17 -15.48 16.33
CA HIS A 45 -16.94 -15.94 15.67
C HIS A 45 -15.72 -15.04 15.89
N PHE A 46 -15.83 -14.03 16.77
CA PHE A 46 -14.75 -13.07 16.97
C PHE A 46 -13.46 -13.74 17.46
N GLU A 47 -13.54 -14.60 18.48
CA GLU A 47 -12.36 -15.29 19.02
C GLU A 47 -11.75 -16.26 18.00
N GLU A 48 -12.56 -16.99 17.23
CA GLU A 48 -12.10 -17.85 16.14
C GLU A 48 -11.32 -17.05 15.10
N TYR A 49 -11.80 -15.84 14.77
CA TYR A 49 -11.09 -14.96 13.84
C TYR A 49 -9.77 -14.45 14.40
N ILE A 50 -9.72 -14.11 15.70
CA ILE A 50 -8.49 -13.70 16.39
C ILE A 50 -7.49 -14.85 16.44
N ASP A 51 -7.93 -16.09 16.67
CA ASP A 51 -7.06 -17.27 16.63
C ASP A 51 -6.45 -17.47 15.25
N TRP A 52 -7.22 -17.30 14.18
CA TRP A 52 -6.69 -17.32 12.82
C TRP A 52 -5.70 -16.16 12.57
N LEU A 53 -5.97 -14.96 13.06
CA LEU A 53 -5.03 -13.84 12.94
C LEU A 53 -3.71 -14.17 13.63
N ASN A 54 -3.74 -14.76 14.82
CA ASN A 54 -2.53 -15.12 15.56
C ASN A 54 -1.77 -16.28 14.93
N SER A 55 -2.47 -17.31 14.48
CA SER A 55 -1.85 -18.54 13.98
C SER A 55 -1.39 -18.47 12.53
N THR A 56 -2.00 -17.63 11.71
CA THR A 56 -1.77 -17.61 10.27
C THR A 56 -1.39 -16.23 9.74
N TRP A 57 -2.23 -15.21 10.00
CA TRP A 57 -2.01 -13.88 9.42
C TRP A 57 -0.77 -13.20 9.99
N LYS A 58 -0.62 -13.18 11.31
CA LYS A 58 0.55 -12.57 11.97
C LYS A 58 1.88 -13.18 11.53
N PRO A 59 2.09 -14.52 11.53
CA PRO A 59 3.33 -15.10 11.01
C PRO A 59 3.61 -14.73 9.55
N THR A 60 2.56 -14.59 8.73
CA THR A 60 2.70 -14.15 7.34
C THR A 60 3.20 -12.70 7.27
N MET A 61 2.61 -11.80 8.05
CA MET A 61 3.04 -10.38 8.11
C MET A 61 4.48 -10.26 8.63
N GLU A 62 4.86 -11.04 9.63
CA GLU A 62 6.25 -11.08 10.13
C GLU A 62 7.23 -11.57 9.06
N ALA A 63 6.84 -12.55 8.25
CA ALA A 63 7.64 -13.00 7.12
C ALA A 63 7.75 -11.93 6.02
N PHE A 64 6.68 -11.20 5.74
CA PHE A 64 6.69 -10.07 4.80
C PHE A 64 7.60 -8.94 5.29
N MET A 65 7.56 -8.59 6.58
CA MET A 65 8.49 -7.62 7.17
C MET A 65 9.94 -8.09 7.04
N LYS A 66 10.22 -9.36 7.35
CA LYS A 66 11.57 -9.94 7.20
C LYS A 66 12.07 -9.94 5.76
N ALA A 67 11.17 -10.10 4.79
CA ALA A 67 11.47 -10.02 3.36
C ALA A 67 11.57 -8.58 2.83
N GLY A 68 11.27 -7.55 3.66
CA GLY A 68 11.27 -6.15 3.25
C GLY A 68 10.12 -5.77 2.29
N LEU A 69 9.04 -6.55 2.29
CA LEU A 69 7.84 -6.31 1.48
C LEU A 69 6.94 -5.25 2.12
N ILE A 70 6.81 -5.30 3.44
CA ILE A 70 6.06 -4.34 4.25
C ILE A 70 6.95 -3.77 5.36
N ILE A 71 6.56 -2.65 5.95
CA ILE A 71 7.31 -2.00 7.06
C ILE A 71 6.57 -2.05 8.41
N ASP A 72 5.26 -2.25 8.41
CA ASP A 72 4.46 -2.35 9.63
C ASP A 72 3.12 -3.05 9.35
N TYR A 73 2.50 -3.63 10.38
CA TYR A 73 1.14 -4.14 10.34
C TYR A 73 0.45 -3.99 11.69
N LYS A 74 -0.85 -3.78 11.68
CA LYS A 74 -1.67 -3.64 12.90
C LYS A 74 -3.04 -4.26 12.73
N VAL A 75 -3.64 -4.64 13.83
CA VAL A 75 -5.03 -5.07 13.91
C VAL A 75 -5.76 -4.12 14.87
N PHE A 76 -6.90 -3.59 14.44
CA PHE A 76 -7.74 -2.74 15.28
C PHE A 76 -9.10 -3.38 15.45
N ARG A 77 -9.63 -3.33 16.67
CA ARG A 77 -11.03 -3.63 16.96
C ARG A 77 -11.84 -2.35 16.85
N LEU A 78 -12.97 -2.43 16.17
CA LEU A 78 -13.95 -1.35 16.11
C LEU A 78 -15.19 -1.71 16.93
N THR A 79 -15.90 -0.69 17.38
CA THR A 79 -17.25 -0.81 17.92
C THR A 79 -18.22 -0.32 16.84
N PRO A 80 -18.91 -1.22 16.12
CA PRO A 80 -19.86 -0.83 15.09
C PRO A 80 -20.99 0.00 15.68
N LYS A 81 -21.42 1.06 14.96
CA LYS A 81 -22.56 1.89 15.36
C LYS A 81 -23.88 1.38 14.80
N SER A 82 -23.82 0.52 13.80
CA SER A 82 -24.98 -0.09 13.14
C SER A 82 -24.63 -1.46 12.57
N PRO A 83 -25.63 -2.34 12.33
CA PRO A 83 -25.41 -3.62 11.64
C PRO A 83 -24.74 -3.42 10.27
N GLY A 84 -23.89 -4.37 9.87
CA GLY A 84 -23.21 -4.34 8.57
C GLY A 84 -21.93 -3.51 8.53
N GLN A 85 -21.58 -2.81 9.61
CA GLN A 85 -20.30 -2.08 9.72
C GLN A 85 -19.14 -3.00 10.10
N PRO A 86 -17.89 -2.65 9.75
CA PRO A 86 -16.71 -3.42 10.15
C PRO A 86 -16.54 -3.41 11.68
N ASN A 87 -16.05 -4.50 12.23
CA ASN A 87 -15.66 -4.61 13.64
C ASN A 87 -14.17 -4.94 13.83
N VAL A 88 -13.45 -5.19 12.71
CA VAL A 88 -11.99 -5.34 12.68
C VAL A 88 -11.42 -4.56 11.49
N ILE A 89 -10.26 -3.92 11.69
CA ILE A 89 -9.42 -3.40 10.62
C ILE A 89 -8.10 -4.16 10.62
N LEU A 90 -7.69 -4.62 9.43
CA LEU A 90 -6.32 -5.06 9.18
C LEU A 90 -5.60 -3.93 8.45
N TRP A 91 -4.45 -3.56 8.98
CA TRP A 91 -3.62 -2.45 8.53
C TRP A 91 -2.26 -2.97 8.11
N ILE A 92 -1.84 -2.72 6.88
CA ILE A 92 -0.56 -3.16 6.34
C ILE A 92 0.13 -1.95 5.71
N THR A 93 1.33 -1.62 6.17
CA THR A 93 2.06 -0.44 5.71
C THR A 93 3.22 -0.83 4.81
N TYR A 94 3.23 -0.28 3.62
CA TYR A 94 4.28 -0.40 2.60
C TYR A 94 5.16 0.86 2.62
N LYS A 95 6.43 0.72 2.26
CA LYS A 95 7.37 1.85 2.20
C LYS A 95 6.89 2.95 1.24
N ASN A 96 6.27 2.59 0.13
CA ASN A 96 5.71 3.47 -0.91
C ASN A 96 4.75 2.70 -1.81
N MET A 97 4.17 3.36 -2.81
CA MET A 97 3.24 2.74 -3.78
C MET A 97 3.85 1.56 -4.55
N ALA A 98 5.15 1.57 -4.85
CA ALA A 98 5.80 0.47 -5.54
C ALA A 98 5.82 -0.85 -4.72
N GLY A 99 5.59 -0.77 -3.42
CA GLY A 99 5.39 -1.95 -2.58
C GLY A 99 4.17 -2.77 -2.99
N LEU A 100 3.12 -2.11 -3.48
CA LEU A 100 1.88 -2.78 -3.91
C LEU A 100 2.05 -3.61 -5.19
N ASP A 101 3.09 -3.37 -5.98
CA ASP A 101 3.38 -4.12 -7.21
C ASP A 101 4.09 -5.46 -6.94
N LYS A 102 4.40 -5.76 -5.67
CA LYS A 102 5.15 -6.94 -5.24
C LYS A 102 4.29 -8.16 -4.90
N GLY A 103 3.07 -8.23 -5.39
CA GLY A 103 2.14 -9.33 -5.09
C GLY A 103 2.68 -10.74 -5.39
N ALA A 104 3.49 -10.90 -6.44
CA ALA A 104 4.13 -12.19 -6.75
C ALA A 104 5.18 -12.58 -5.69
N GLU A 105 5.95 -11.63 -5.17
CA GLU A 105 6.93 -11.87 -4.10
C GLU A 105 6.21 -12.21 -2.78
N GLU A 106 5.11 -11.51 -2.47
CA GLU A 106 4.26 -11.80 -1.30
C GLU A 106 3.67 -13.21 -1.38
N GLU A 107 3.17 -13.62 -2.55
CA GLU A 107 2.65 -14.97 -2.76
C GLU A 107 3.71 -16.04 -2.49
N GLU A 108 4.93 -15.86 -2.98
CA GLU A 108 6.03 -16.80 -2.75
C GLU A 108 6.44 -16.89 -1.28
N VAL A 109 6.41 -15.77 -0.54
CA VAL A 109 6.65 -15.78 0.90
C VAL A 109 5.49 -16.45 1.64
N ALA A 110 4.24 -16.13 1.29
CA ALA A 110 3.06 -16.72 1.91
C ALA A 110 3.00 -18.26 1.71
N LYS A 111 3.37 -18.78 0.54
CA LYS A 111 3.47 -20.22 0.28
C LYS A 111 4.40 -20.94 1.25
N LYS A 112 5.51 -20.31 1.63
CA LYS A 112 6.49 -20.87 2.56
C LYS A 112 6.01 -20.88 4.02
N VAL A 113 5.16 -19.93 4.38
CA VAL A 113 4.67 -19.75 5.76
C VAL A 113 3.39 -20.52 6.02
N ILE A 114 2.47 -20.52 5.06
CA ILE A 114 1.13 -21.07 5.23
C ILE A 114 1.04 -22.45 4.53
N CYS A 115 0.90 -22.42 3.21
CA CYS A 115 0.78 -23.59 2.32
C CYS A 115 0.65 -23.11 0.86
N SER A 116 0.45 -24.03 -0.10
CA SER A 116 0.24 -23.70 -1.50
C SER A 116 -0.92 -22.71 -1.71
N THR A 117 -0.91 -21.98 -2.83
CA THR A 117 -1.98 -21.04 -3.22
C THR A 117 -3.36 -21.71 -3.22
N GLU A 118 -3.46 -22.96 -3.69
CA GLU A 118 -4.71 -23.71 -3.66
C GLU A 118 -5.23 -23.96 -2.24
N CYS A 119 -4.35 -24.36 -1.34
CA CYS A 119 -4.66 -24.55 0.08
C CYS A 119 -5.13 -23.24 0.72
N GLN A 120 -4.46 -22.12 0.45
CA GLN A 120 -4.83 -20.78 0.94
C GLN A 120 -6.20 -20.35 0.42
N ASN A 121 -6.50 -20.60 -0.86
CA ASN A 121 -7.79 -20.29 -1.46
C ASN A 121 -8.93 -21.08 -0.81
N LYS A 122 -8.74 -22.39 -0.58
CA LYS A 122 -9.70 -23.22 0.13
C LYS A 122 -9.96 -22.71 1.55
N ALA A 123 -8.91 -22.38 2.29
CA ALA A 123 -9.03 -21.81 3.62
C ALA A 123 -9.72 -20.44 3.62
N ARG A 124 -9.53 -19.63 2.56
CA ARG A 124 -10.21 -18.34 2.40
C ARG A 124 -11.72 -18.51 2.21
N VAL A 125 -12.12 -19.51 1.41
CA VAL A 125 -13.55 -19.82 1.21
C VAL A 125 -14.19 -20.20 2.55
N GLY A 126 -13.58 -21.10 3.34
CA GLY A 126 -14.10 -21.45 4.68
C GLY A 126 -14.24 -20.24 5.61
N ARG A 127 -13.27 -19.34 5.64
CA ARG A 127 -13.36 -18.12 6.47
C ARG A 127 -14.48 -17.16 6.04
N ASN A 128 -14.90 -17.19 4.77
CA ASN A 128 -15.99 -16.33 4.30
C ASN A 128 -17.36 -16.74 4.86
N GLU A 129 -17.47 -17.91 5.51
CA GLU A 129 -18.68 -18.34 6.21
C GLU A 129 -18.98 -17.47 7.46
N TYR A 130 -17.94 -16.95 8.12
CA TYR A 130 -18.09 -16.20 9.37
C TYR A 130 -17.47 -14.78 9.32
N ARG A 131 -16.86 -14.39 8.18
CA ARG A 131 -16.34 -13.03 7.98
C ARG A 131 -16.64 -12.50 6.60
N LYS A 132 -16.79 -11.19 6.49
CA LYS A 132 -16.90 -10.47 5.21
C LYS A 132 -15.81 -9.41 5.13
N VAL A 133 -15.15 -9.31 3.97
CA VAL A 133 -14.31 -8.17 3.63
C VAL A 133 -15.26 -7.12 3.04
N LEU A 134 -15.48 -6.01 3.73
CA LEU A 134 -16.40 -4.96 3.33
C LEU A 134 -15.78 -4.00 2.32
N GLY A 135 -14.45 -3.87 2.35
CA GLY A 135 -13.72 -3.02 1.42
C GLY A 135 -12.26 -2.93 1.80
N THR A 136 -11.47 -2.41 0.86
CA THR A 136 -10.05 -2.10 1.03
C THR A 136 -9.81 -0.67 0.56
N GLU A 137 -9.10 0.12 1.35
CA GLU A 137 -8.65 1.46 1.00
C GLU A 137 -7.12 1.52 1.06
N TYR A 138 -6.55 2.37 0.22
CA TYR A 138 -5.14 2.72 0.28
C TYR A 138 -5.02 4.17 0.73
N ILE A 139 -4.43 4.37 1.90
CA ILE A 139 -4.17 5.71 2.44
C ILE A 139 -2.68 6.01 2.36
N ARG A 140 -2.35 7.25 2.08
CA ARG A 140 -0.97 7.71 2.02
C ARG A 140 -0.71 8.77 3.06
N GLU A 141 0.35 8.59 3.82
CA GLU A 141 0.80 9.63 4.74
C GLU A 141 1.34 10.84 3.96
N LEU A 142 0.93 12.04 4.36
CA LEU A 142 1.51 13.29 3.90
C LEU A 142 2.33 13.89 5.04
N ILE A 143 3.64 13.94 4.85
CA ILE A 143 4.58 14.52 5.83
C ILE A 143 4.65 16.01 5.54
N LEU A 144 4.04 16.81 6.41
CA LEU A 144 4.03 18.27 6.30
C LEU A 144 5.42 18.84 6.58
N LYS A 145 5.77 19.94 5.87
CA LYS A 145 7.06 20.62 6.00
C LYS A 145 6.97 21.74 7.04
#